data_d1373765860fd12c398f768d3a9faa60
#
_entry.id   d1373765860fd12c398f768d3a9faa60
#
_cell.length_a   1.000
_cell.length_b   1.000
_cell.length_c   1.000
_cell.angle_alpha   90.00
_cell.angle_beta   90.00
_cell.angle_gamma   90.00
#
_symmetry.space_group_name_H-M   'P 1'
#
loop_
_entity.id
_entity.type
_entity.pdbx_description
1 polymer ?
#
loop_
_entity_poly.entity_id
_entity_poly.type
_entity_poly.pdbx_seq_one_letter_code
_entity_poly.pdbx_strand_id
1 'polypeptide(L)'
;TFVSFELFEHFYNPKEFLSTLYKVMDKNDMFIFTTLSGMGVDIRTLWEESKPVSPPMHLNFLNPKSTTILLEKVGFEVVEVSTPGKLDIDIMNNSKNKIKDRFWKDFLEYSTEEEKQNMQKFISDNKLSSHMMIVCRKV
;
A
#
# COMPACT_ATOMS: atom_id res chain seq x y z
N THR A 1 8.90 -15.31 13.98
CA THR A 1 8.26 -14.19 13.28
C THR A 1 9.27 -13.47 12.39
N PHE A 2 8.88 -13.12 11.19
CA PHE A 2 9.67 -12.37 10.20
C PHE A 2 9.01 -11.02 9.95
N VAL A 3 9.81 -9.99 9.73
CA VAL A 3 9.31 -8.63 9.43
C VAL A 3 10.07 -8.02 8.27
N SER A 4 9.37 -7.19 7.47
CA SER A 4 9.95 -6.44 6.36
C SER A 4 9.19 -5.13 6.17
N PHE A 5 9.89 -4.01 6.06
CA PHE A 5 9.27 -2.71 5.90
C PHE A 5 9.77 -2.03 4.63
N GLU A 6 8.85 -1.55 3.79
CA GLU A 6 9.12 -0.79 2.57
C GLU A 6 10.20 -1.45 1.69
N LEU A 7 10.10 -2.76 1.47
CA LEU A 7 11.04 -3.54 0.69
C LEU A 7 10.36 -4.29 -0.46
N PHE A 8 9.12 -4.70 -0.25
CA PHE A 8 8.40 -5.61 -1.15
C PHE A 8 8.17 -5.02 -2.55
N GLU A 9 7.97 -3.71 -2.64
CA GLU A 9 7.80 -2.96 -3.89
C GLU A 9 9.05 -2.96 -4.77
N HIS A 10 10.22 -3.26 -4.22
CA HIS A 10 11.49 -3.30 -4.95
C HIS A 10 11.79 -4.66 -5.60
N PHE A 11 11.07 -5.71 -5.24
CA PHE A 11 11.36 -7.04 -5.77
C PHE A 11 10.99 -7.18 -7.25
N TYR A 12 11.92 -7.69 -8.04
CA TYR A 12 11.65 -8.09 -9.41
C TYR A 12 10.66 -9.26 -9.49
N ASN A 13 10.80 -10.25 -8.60
CA ASN A 13 9.93 -11.41 -8.52
C ASN A 13 9.44 -11.65 -7.08
N PRO A 14 8.37 -10.96 -6.66
CA PRO A 14 7.86 -11.09 -5.30
C PRO A 14 7.37 -12.50 -4.95
N LYS A 15 6.90 -13.27 -5.94
CA LYS A 15 6.51 -14.68 -5.74
C LYS A 15 7.69 -15.56 -5.34
N GLU A 16 8.84 -15.39 -5.98
CA GLU A 16 10.05 -16.14 -5.67
C GLU A 16 10.55 -15.83 -4.26
N PHE A 17 10.57 -14.55 -3.90
CA PHE A 17 10.91 -14.13 -2.54
C PHE A 17 9.99 -14.79 -1.51
N LEU A 18 8.68 -14.71 -1.69
CA LEU A 18 7.70 -15.31 -0.78
C LEU A 18 7.84 -16.85 -0.72
N SER A 19 8.09 -17.49 -1.83
CA SER A 19 8.30 -18.94 -1.87
C SER A 19 9.58 -19.36 -1.12
N THR A 20 10.63 -18.56 -1.21
CA THR A 20 11.87 -18.77 -0.46
C THR A 20 11.67 -18.56 1.02
N LEU A 21 11.02 -17.46 1.38
CA LEU A 21 10.67 -17.16 2.78
C LEU A 21 9.81 -18.28 3.38
N TYR A 22 8.78 -18.73 2.67
CA TYR A 22 7.90 -19.79 3.12
C TYR A 22 8.67 -21.08 3.45
N LYS A 23 9.71 -21.42 2.67
CA LYS A 23 10.53 -22.62 2.92
C LYS A 23 11.34 -22.55 4.20
N VAL A 24 11.84 -21.35 4.56
CA VAL A 24 12.70 -21.16 5.75
C VAL A 24 11.92 -20.87 7.03
N MET A 25 10.66 -20.53 6.93
CA MET A 25 9.78 -20.36 8.08
C MET A 25 9.37 -21.69 8.67
N ASP A 26 9.12 -21.72 9.97
CA ASP A 26 8.50 -22.87 10.66
C ASP A 26 6.96 -22.75 10.61
N LYS A 27 6.28 -23.88 10.83
CA LYS A 27 4.81 -23.90 10.92
C LYS A 27 4.34 -22.94 12.02
N ASN A 28 3.32 -22.15 11.72
CA ASN A 28 2.75 -21.08 12.56
C ASN A 28 3.64 -19.83 12.69
N ASP A 29 4.77 -19.76 12.03
CA ASP A 29 5.50 -18.51 11.96
C ASP A 29 4.68 -17.42 11.26
N MET A 30 4.84 -16.20 11.77
CA MET A 30 4.21 -15.00 11.22
C MET A 30 5.19 -14.24 10.32
N PHE A 31 4.67 -13.70 9.23
CA PHE A 31 5.36 -12.72 8.41
C PHE A 31 4.52 -11.44 8.37
N ILE A 32 5.12 -10.33 8.80
CA ILE A 32 4.52 -9.00 8.85
C ILE A 32 5.32 -8.08 7.95
N PHE A 33 4.67 -7.43 7.00
CA PHE A 33 5.37 -6.50 6.12
C PHE A 33 4.53 -5.31 5.71
N THR A 34 5.21 -4.21 5.40
CA THR A 34 4.61 -3.04 4.78
C THR A 34 5.14 -2.86 3.37
N THR A 35 4.30 -2.30 2.52
CA THR A 35 4.62 -1.98 1.13
C THR A 35 3.62 -0.96 0.58
N LEU A 36 3.86 -0.51 -0.64
CA LEU A 36 2.96 0.37 -1.37
C LEU A 36 1.73 -0.39 -1.88
N SER A 37 0.59 0.28 -1.85
CA SER A 37 -0.63 -0.16 -2.53
C SER A 37 -0.88 0.67 -3.79
N GLY A 38 -0.93 0.02 -4.93
CA GLY A 38 -1.28 0.67 -6.20
C GLY A 38 -2.73 1.17 -6.28
N MET A 39 -3.56 0.81 -5.28
CA MET A 39 -4.90 1.38 -5.11
C MET A 39 -4.91 2.63 -4.22
N GLY A 40 -3.75 3.05 -3.69
CA GLY A 40 -3.63 4.25 -2.89
C GLY A 40 -4.16 5.48 -3.61
N VAL A 41 -5.01 6.25 -2.94
CA VAL A 41 -5.70 7.40 -3.55
C VAL A 41 -4.71 8.47 -4.04
N ASP A 42 -3.64 8.72 -3.31
CA ASP A 42 -2.59 9.66 -3.70
C ASP A 42 -1.83 9.21 -4.95
N ILE A 43 -1.45 7.92 -5.01
CA ILE A 43 -0.79 7.35 -6.20
C ILE A 43 -1.72 7.41 -7.41
N ARG A 44 -2.99 7.04 -7.24
CA ARG A 44 -3.98 7.03 -8.33
C ARG A 44 -4.31 8.45 -8.83
N THR A 45 -4.34 9.42 -7.93
CA THR A 45 -4.66 10.80 -8.28
C THR A 45 -3.48 11.53 -8.93
N LEU A 46 -2.27 11.34 -8.40
CA LEU A 46 -1.06 11.98 -8.94
C LEU A 46 -0.48 11.21 -10.13
N TRP A 47 -0.66 9.89 -10.17
CA TRP A 47 -0.21 8.96 -11.21
C TRP A 47 1.27 9.17 -11.58
N GLU A 48 1.56 9.62 -12.79
CA GLU A 48 2.94 9.87 -13.26
C GLU A 48 3.70 10.92 -12.43
N GLU A 49 2.99 11.77 -11.72
CA GLU A 49 3.56 12.77 -10.80
C GLU A 49 3.73 12.25 -9.38
N SER A 50 3.27 11.04 -9.10
CA SER A 50 3.47 10.38 -7.80
C SER A 50 4.92 9.96 -7.65
N LYS A 51 5.59 10.39 -6.57
CA LYS A 51 6.98 10.02 -6.28
C LYS A 51 7.22 8.51 -6.20
N PRO A 52 6.31 7.71 -5.59
CA PRO A 52 6.43 6.26 -5.61
C PRO A 52 6.44 5.63 -7.02
N VAL A 53 5.82 6.27 -8.01
CA VAL A 53 5.88 5.80 -9.41
C VAL A 53 7.25 6.17 -10.01
N SER A 54 8.27 5.43 -9.64
CA SER A 54 9.67 5.74 -9.96
C SER A 54 10.44 4.48 -10.42
N PRO A 55 10.21 4.00 -11.66
CA PRO A 55 10.99 2.91 -12.20
C PRO A 55 12.47 3.35 -12.40
N PRO A 56 13.45 2.45 -12.21
CA PRO A 56 13.32 1.03 -11.87
C PRO A 56 13.31 0.73 -10.36
N MET A 57 13.18 1.74 -9.50
CA MET A 57 13.29 1.54 -8.05
C MET A 57 12.08 0.77 -7.49
N HIS A 58 10.87 1.15 -7.87
CA HIS A 58 9.64 0.47 -7.48
C HIS A 58 9.10 -0.33 -8.68
N LEU A 59 9.07 -1.64 -8.54
CA LEU A 59 8.71 -2.58 -9.60
C LEU A 59 7.33 -3.20 -9.41
N ASN A 60 6.81 -3.19 -8.17
CA ASN A 60 5.55 -3.81 -7.82
C ASN A 60 4.59 -2.83 -7.15
N PHE A 61 3.40 -2.72 -7.70
CA PHE A 61 2.29 -1.96 -7.15
C PHE A 61 1.09 -2.88 -6.93
N LEU A 62 1.25 -3.83 -6.02
CA LEU A 62 0.15 -4.69 -5.60
C LEU A 62 -0.91 -3.87 -4.85
N ASN A 63 -2.06 -4.47 -4.64
CA ASN A 63 -3.14 -3.91 -3.84
C ASN A 63 -3.61 -4.97 -2.83
N PRO A 64 -4.49 -4.64 -1.87
CA PRO A 64 -4.94 -5.60 -0.87
C PRO A 64 -5.42 -6.93 -1.44
N LYS A 65 -6.18 -6.90 -2.53
CA LYS A 65 -6.70 -8.11 -3.17
C LYS A 65 -5.62 -8.93 -3.88
N SER A 66 -4.78 -8.29 -4.68
CA SER A 66 -3.73 -8.99 -5.43
C SER A 66 -2.65 -9.56 -4.49
N THR A 67 -2.35 -8.86 -3.40
CA THR A 67 -1.43 -9.33 -2.36
C THR A 67 -1.98 -10.58 -1.67
N THR A 68 -3.26 -10.57 -1.30
CA THR A 68 -3.93 -11.75 -0.73
C THR A 68 -3.82 -12.95 -1.67
N ILE A 69 -4.19 -12.77 -2.94
CA ILE A 69 -4.11 -13.85 -3.95
C ILE A 69 -2.68 -14.39 -4.10
N LEU A 70 -1.69 -13.51 -4.10
CA LEU A 70 -0.28 -13.92 -4.22
C LEU A 70 0.19 -14.74 -3.02
N LEU A 71 -0.13 -14.30 -1.81
CA LEU A 71 0.21 -14.98 -0.56
C LEU A 71 -0.44 -16.36 -0.46
N GLU A 72 -1.74 -16.45 -0.74
CA GLU A 72 -2.47 -17.71 -0.76
C GLU A 72 -1.93 -18.71 -1.80
N LYS A 73 -1.55 -18.23 -2.98
CA LYS A 73 -0.90 -19.07 -4.01
C LYS A 73 0.45 -19.64 -3.58
N VAL A 74 1.15 -18.98 -2.68
CA VAL A 74 2.42 -19.49 -2.12
C VAL A 74 2.16 -20.47 -0.97
N GLY A 75 1.00 -20.38 -0.31
CA GLY A 75 0.59 -21.27 0.77
C GLY A 75 0.41 -20.56 2.12
N PHE A 76 0.56 -19.24 2.18
CA PHE A 76 0.30 -18.49 3.40
C PHE A 76 -1.19 -18.38 3.69
N GLU A 77 -1.53 -18.41 4.98
CA GLU A 77 -2.81 -17.92 5.47
C GLU A 77 -2.70 -16.42 5.70
N VAL A 78 -3.56 -15.63 5.07
CA VAL A 78 -3.60 -14.18 5.26
C VAL A 78 -4.45 -13.87 6.50
N VAL A 79 -3.83 -13.32 7.53
CA VAL A 79 -4.46 -12.98 8.81
C VAL A 79 -5.08 -11.58 8.73
N GLU A 80 -4.35 -10.62 8.19
CA GLU A 80 -4.80 -9.23 8.06
C GLU A 80 -4.19 -8.56 6.83
N VAL A 81 -4.98 -7.74 6.17
CA VAL A 81 -4.52 -6.75 5.19
C VAL A 81 -5.19 -5.43 5.53
N SER A 82 -4.40 -4.43 5.87
CA SER A 82 -4.86 -3.09 6.23
C SER A 82 -4.07 -2.02 5.46
N THR A 83 -4.60 -0.81 5.44
CA THR A 83 -3.90 0.35 4.87
C THR A 83 -3.84 1.47 5.90
N PRO A 84 -2.95 1.37 6.91
CA PRO A 84 -2.91 2.29 8.04
C PRO A 84 -2.24 3.64 7.73
N GLY A 85 -2.11 4.01 6.48
CA GLY A 85 -1.49 5.26 6.05
C GLY A 85 -2.20 6.49 6.59
N LYS A 86 -1.44 7.55 6.86
CA LYS A 86 -1.94 8.80 7.43
C LYS A 86 -1.59 10.04 6.60
N LEU A 87 -0.91 9.85 5.46
CA LEU A 87 -0.29 10.93 4.72
C LEU A 87 -0.87 11.14 3.31
N ASP A 88 -1.84 10.34 2.88
CA ASP A 88 -2.35 10.41 1.51
C ASP A 88 -2.87 11.81 1.16
N ILE A 89 -3.68 12.40 2.03
CA ILE A 89 -4.21 13.77 1.83
C ILE A 89 -3.09 14.81 1.87
N ASP A 90 -2.14 14.69 2.78
CA ASP A 90 -1.01 15.63 2.86
C ASP A 90 -0.11 15.54 1.61
N ILE A 91 0.16 14.34 1.11
CA ILE A 91 0.91 14.13 -0.13
C ILE A 91 0.20 14.80 -1.31
N MET A 92 -1.11 14.59 -1.43
CA MET A 92 -1.92 15.21 -2.48
C MET A 92 -1.96 16.73 -2.33
N ASN A 93 -2.13 17.24 -1.12
CA ASN A 93 -2.18 18.68 -0.85
C ASN A 93 -0.85 19.38 -1.18
N ASN A 94 0.28 18.74 -0.87
CA ASN A 94 1.61 19.26 -1.21
C ASN A 94 1.89 19.29 -2.72
N SER A 95 1.15 18.53 -3.50
CA SER A 95 1.27 18.44 -4.96
C SER A 95 -0.03 18.82 -5.68
N LYS A 96 -0.89 19.60 -5.05
CA LYS A 96 -2.24 19.93 -5.58
C LYS A 96 -2.22 20.60 -6.95
N ASN A 97 -1.17 21.34 -7.28
CA ASN A 97 -0.98 21.97 -8.59
C ASN A 97 -0.76 20.96 -9.74
N LYS A 98 -0.39 19.73 -9.42
CA LYS A 98 -0.19 18.63 -10.38
C LYS A 98 -1.43 17.76 -10.56
N ILE A 99 -2.43 17.90 -9.68
CA ILE A 99 -3.66 17.12 -9.73
C ILE A 99 -4.56 17.64 -10.86
N LYS A 100 -5.00 16.74 -11.72
CA LYS A 100 -5.89 17.05 -12.86
C LYS A 100 -7.36 16.81 -12.53
N ASP A 101 -7.65 15.90 -11.60
CA ASP A 101 -9.01 15.56 -11.19
C ASP A 101 -9.71 16.72 -10.49
N ARG A 102 -10.89 17.10 -10.98
CA ARG A 102 -11.63 18.26 -10.47
C ARG A 102 -12.12 18.08 -9.03
N PHE A 103 -12.59 16.89 -8.69
CA PHE A 103 -13.07 16.60 -7.34
C PHE A 103 -11.96 16.81 -6.32
N TRP A 104 -10.79 16.20 -6.55
CA TRP A 104 -9.68 16.30 -5.63
C TRP A 104 -9.08 17.71 -5.55
N LYS A 105 -9.04 18.44 -6.67
CA LYS A 105 -8.61 19.83 -6.66
C LYS A 105 -9.50 20.68 -5.76
N ASP A 106 -10.81 20.59 -5.93
CA ASP A 106 -11.78 21.37 -5.17
C ASP A 106 -11.80 20.93 -3.70
N PHE A 107 -11.76 19.63 -3.42
CA PHE A 107 -11.68 19.11 -2.07
C PHE A 107 -10.47 19.67 -1.31
N LEU A 108 -9.28 19.61 -1.91
CA LEU A 108 -8.05 20.08 -1.28
C LEU A 108 -8.03 21.62 -1.09
N GLU A 109 -8.66 22.37 -1.99
CA GLU A 109 -8.69 23.82 -1.93
C GLU A 109 -9.72 24.36 -0.91
N TYR A 110 -10.90 23.76 -0.86
CA TYR A 110 -12.03 24.32 -0.11
C TYR A 110 -12.36 23.61 1.20
N SER A 111 -11.84 22.41 1.45
CA SER A 111 -12.08 21.67 2.68
C SER A 111 -11.29 22.24 3.86
N THR A 112 -11.90 22.16 5.03
CA THR A 112 -11.24 22.46 6.31
C THR A 112 -10.23 21.38 6.67
N GLU A 113 -9.35 21.67 7.63
CA GLU A 113 -8.40 20.66 8.15
C GLU A 113 -9.12 19.47 8.79
N GLU A 114 -10.24 19.72 9.47
CA GLU A 114 -11.06 18.64 10.05
C GLU A 114 -11.64 17.73 8.95
N GLU A 115 -12.19 18.32 7.88
CA GLU A 115 -12.71 17.56 6.74
C GLU A 115 -11.62 16.74 6.04
N LYS A 116 -10.41 17.28 5.90
CA LYS A 116 -9.24 16.58 5.36
C LYS A 116 -8.83 15.41 6.25
N GLN A 117 -8.83 15.58 7.57
CA GLN A 117 -8.53 14.50 8.53
C GLN A 117 -9.60 13.40 8.49
N ASN A 118 -10.87 13.77 8.39
CA ASN A 118 -11.97 12.82 8.24
C ASN A 118 -11.86 12.02 6.94
N MET A 119 -11.49 12.67 5.85
CA MET A 119 -11.24 12.00 4.56
C MET A 119 -10.03 11.04 4.67
N GLN A 120 -8.94 11.47 5.32
CA GLN A 120 -7.78 10.60 5.54
C GLN A 120 -8.16 9.36 6.35
N LYS A 121 -8.97 9.54 7.39
CA LYS A 121 -9.47 8.40 8.18
C LYS A 121 -10.30 7.44 7.32
N PHE A 122 -11.21 7.98 6.52
CA PHE A 122 -12.02 7.17 5.59
C PHE A 122 -11.14 6.38 4.61
N ILE A 123 -10.13 7.02 4.02
CA ILE A 123 -9.17 6.40 3.10
C ILE A 123 -8.46 5.23 3.79
N SER A 124 -7.94 5.44 5.00
CA SER A 124 -7.21 4.42 5.75
C SER A 124 -8.11 3.24 6.16
N ASP A 125 -9.31 3.53 6.65
CA ASP A 125 -10.25 2.52 7.13
C ASP A 125 -10.86 1.68 5.99
N ASN A 126 -10.86 2.19 4.76
CA ASN A 126 -11.47 1.54 3.59
C ASN A 126 -10.44 0.96 2.59
N LYS A 127 -9.22 0.73 3.01
CA LYS A 127 -8.14 0.13 2.20
C LYS A 127 -7.80 0.94 0.94
N LEU A 128 -7.87 2.25 1.05
CA LEU A 128 -7.60 3.20 -0.04
C LEU A 128 -6.31 4.00 0.15
N SER A 129 -5.58 3.79 1.25
CA SER A 129 -4.26 4.40 1.43
C SER A 129 -3.20 3.68 0.62
N SER A 130 -2.18 4.42 0.20
CA SER A 130 -1.01 3.87 -0.50
C SER A 130 -0.05 3.11 0.43
N HIS A 131 -0.16 3.28 1.74
CA HIS A 131 0.61 2.51 2.71
C HIS A 131 -0.18 1.29 3.16
N MET A 132 0.30 0.10 2.82
CA MET A 132 -0.36 -1.17 3.09
C MET A 132 0.47 -2.01 4.08
N MET A 133 -0.22 -2.61 5.06
CA MET A 133 0.36 -3.55 6.01
C MET A 133 -0.32 -4.91 5.87
N ILE A 134 0.48 -5.95 5.86
CA ILE A 134 0.04 -7.33 5.72
C ILE A 134 0.58 -8.17 6.87
N VAL A 135 -0.29 -9.01 7.42
CA VAL A 135 0.05 -10.03 8.39
C VAL A 135 -0.38 -11.38 7.82
N CYS A 136 0.55 -12.28 7.65
CA CYS A 136 0.27 -13.63 7.18
C CYS A 136 1.03 -14.68 7.99
N ARG A 137 0.59 -15.92 7.89
CA ARG A 137 1.10 -17.04 8.69
C ARG A 137 1.40 -18.23 7.79
N LYS A 138 2.49 -18.96 8.09
CA LYS A 138 2.73 -20.27 7.49
C LYS A 138 1.85 -21.33 8.13
N VAL A 139 1.04 -22.01 7.35
CA VAL A 139 0.17 -23.11 7.80
C VAL A 139 0.75 -24.49 7.50
#